data_b56872148891a860f4c6ff33b658432c
#
_entry.id   b56872148891a860f4c6ff33b658432c
#
_cell.length_a   1.000
_cell.length_b   1.000
_cell.length_c   1.000
_cell.angle_alpha   90.00
_cell.angle_beta   90.00
_cell.angle_gamma   90.00
#
_symmetry.space_group_name_H-M   'P 1'
#
loop_
_entity.id
_entity.type
_entity.pdbx_description
1 polymer ?
#
loop_
_entity_poly.entity_id
_entity_poly.type
_entity_poly.pdbx_seq_one_letter_code
_entity_poly.pdbx_strand_id
1 'polypeptide(L)'
;PLFIAEHNLNTSRVPVSFTDIASVAAYGFAVGSPVYNFCKNAFNGNFRPSLVKIGRQAVSSYDVDFNGYTQVGTDVTVSLVVNGVVKSFTATATETTATAIAAKIVALIEADVAFGPKVVASATAGVITIAPTASEKVSVGVQSGKAKISADSTETPTDAYNAIYLVDQDFFY
;
A
#
# COMPACT_ATOMS: atom_id res chain seq x y z
N PRO A 1 13.61 9.83 -11.95
CA PRO A 1 12.46 10.64 -11.50
C PRO A 1 12.20 10.45 -10.02
N LEU A 2 11.70 11.51 -9.35
CA LEU A 2 11.16 11.47 -8.00
C LEU A 2 9.63 11.32 -8.07
N PHE A 3 9.10 10.42 -7.25
CA PHE A 3 7.69 10.26 -6.98
C PHE A 3 7.43 10.39 -5.48
N ILE A 4 6.51 11.24 -5.08
CA ILE A 4 6.09 11.37 -3.68
C ILE A 4 4.91 10.43 -3.48
N ALA A 5 5.01 9.54 -2.52
CA ALA A 5 4.04 8.49 -2.28
C ALA A 5 3.61 8.42 -0.81
N GLU A 6 2.35 8.13 -0.61
CA GLU A 6 1.72 7.89 0.68
C GLU A 6 2.20 6.55 1.25
N HIS A 7 3.05 6.59 2.27
CA HIS A 7 3.51 5.39 2.96
C HIS A 7 4.10 5.69 4.36
N ASN A 8 4.17 4.64 5.20
CA ASN A 8 4.80 4.69 6.52
C ASN A 8 5.97 3.69 6.69
N LEU A 9 6.53 3.18 5.58
CA LEU A 9 7.60 2.17 5.62
C LEU A 9 8.91 2.70 6.22
N ASN A 10 9.10 4.01 6.24
CA ASN A 10 10.19 4.67 6.97
C ASN A 10 9.70 5.98 7.58
N THR A 11 10.52 6.61 8.41
CA THR A 11 10.29 7.96 8.95
C THR A 11 11.20 9.01 8.33
N SER A 12 12.17 8.58 7.51
CA SER A 12 13.13 9.45 6.83
C SER A 12 12.45 10.29 5.74
N ARG A 13 12.95 11.51 5.54
CA ARG A 13 12.59 12.36 4.41
C ARG A 13 13.50 12.16 3.21
N VAL A 14 14.62 11.43 3.38
CA VAL A 14 15.48 11.06 2.26
C VAL A 14 14.74 10.07 1.36
N PRO A 15 14.55 10.37 0.08
CA PRO A 15 13.90 9.46 -0.85
C PRO A 15 14.66 8.15 -0.99
N VAL A 16 13.93 7.05 -1.11
CA VAL A 16 14.51 5.74 -1.37
C VAL A 16 14.61 5.50 -2.86
N SER A 17 15.75 5.00 -3.30
CA SER A 17 16.05 4.76 -4.72
C SER A 17 15.88 3.29 -5.08
N PHE A 18 15.25 3.03 -6.22
CA PHE A 18 15.01 1.70 -6.77
C PHE A 18 15.48 1.62 -8.21
N THR A 19 16.07 0.50 -8.60
CA THR A 19 16.55 0.20 -9.96
C THR A 19 15.70 -0.83 -10.68
N ASP A 20 14.84 -1.54 -9.95
CA ASP A 20 13.96 -2.59 -10.47
C ASP A 20 12.76 -2.83 -9.54
N ILE A 21 11.79 -3.60 -10.02
CA ILE A 21 10.55 -3.88 -9.26
C ILE A 21 10.78 -4.85 -8.10
N ALA A 22 11.78 -5.71 -8.15
CA ALA A 22 12.07 -6.65 -7.07
C ALA A 22 12.58 -5.90 -5.83
N SER A 23 13.42 -4.88 -6.02
CA SER A 23 13.91 -4.02 -4.94
C SER A 23 12.78 -3.21 -4.26
N VAL A 24 11.73 -2.83 -5.01
CA VAL A 24 10.54 -2.16 -4.46
C VAL A 24 9.77 -3.10 -3.52
N ALA A 25 9.55 -4.35 -3.94
CA ALA A 25 8.90 -5.35 -3.10
C ALA A 25 9.75 -5.72 -1.87
N ALA A 26 11.06 -5.89 -2.05
CA ALA A 26 12.00 -6.21 -0.96
C ALA A 26 12.09 -5.10 0.10
N TYR A 27 11.87 -3.83 -0.29
CA TYR A 27 11.80 -2.72 0.65
C TYR A 27 10.54 -2.76 1.54
N GLY A 28 9.50 -3.44 1.11
CA GLY A 28 8.26 -3.62 1.86
C GLY A 28 7.01 -3.02 1.22
N PHE A 29 7.08 -2.51 0.00
CA PHE A 29 5.87 -2.12 -0.73
C PHE A 29 5.10 -3.37 -1.16
N ALA A 30 3.88 -3.52 -0.67
CA ALA A 30 3.02 -4.66 -0.98
C ALA A 30 2.77 -4.76 -2.50
N VAL A 31 2.86 -5.98 -3.03
CA VAL A 31 2.44 -6.24 -4.43
C VAL A 31 0.99 -5.81 -4.60
N GLY A 32 0.71 -5.02 -5.64
CA GLY A 32 -0.61 -4.44 -5.88
C GLY A 32 -0.87 -3.12 -5.14
N SER A 33 0.07 -2.61 -4.33
CA SER A 33 -0.05 -1.25 -3.78
C SER A 33 0.10 -0.19 -4.87
N PRO A 34 -0.41 1.05 -4.65
CA PRO A 34 -0.25 2.14 -5.61
C PRO A 34 1.22 2.38 -5.98
N VAL A 35 2.13 2.39 -5.01
CA VAL A 35 3.57 2.58 -5.24
C VAL A 35 4.17 1.44 -6.06
N TYR A 36 3.86 0.20 -5.69
CA TYR A 36 4.34 -0.97 -6.43
C TYR A 36 3.87 -0.93 -7.89
N ASN A 37 2.59 -0.64 -8.13
CA ASN A 37 2.02 -0.58 -9.48
C ASN A 37 2.62 0.58 -10.29
N PHE A 38 2.85 1.75 -9.67
CA PHE A 38 3.57 2.85 -10.32
C PHE A 38 4.97 2.43 -10.76
N CYS A 39 5.78 1.87 -9.85
CA CYS A 39 7.13 1.41 -10.17
C CYS A 39 7.14 0.29 -11.23
N LYS A 40 6.21 -0.66 -11.14
CA LYS A 40 6.04 -1.73 -12.14
C LYS A 40 5.79 -1.15 -13.54
N ASN A 41 4.92 -0.15 -13.64
CA ASN A 41 4.65 0.51 -14.92
C ASN A 41 5.86 1.32 -15.41
N ALA A 42 6.55 2.02 -14.51
CA ALA A 42 7.75 2.78 -14.86
C ALA A 42 8.87 1.88 -15.39
N PHE A 43 9.18 0.78 -14.70
CA PHE A 43 10.25 -0.14 -15.10
C PHE A 43 9.89 -1.03 -16.31
N ASN A 44 8.60 -1.27 -16.59
CA ASN A 44 8.14 -2.07 -17.73
C ASN A 44 7.72 -1.23 -18.95
N GLY A 45 7.71 0.10 -18.84
CA GLY A 45 7.34 1.00 -19.92
C GLY A 45 8.40 1.09 -21.04
N ASN A 46 8.06 1.76 -22.13
CA ASN A 46 8.97 1.97 -23.26
C ASN A 46 10.18 2.86 -22.89
N PHE A 47 10.00 3.79 -21.95
CA PHE A 47 11.05 4.66 -21.40
C PHE A 47 11.38 4.21 -19.98
N ARG A 48 12.19 3.16 -19.88
CA ARG A 48 12.60 2.60 -18.59
C ARG A 48 13.62 3.52 -17.91
N PRO A 49 13.28 4.17 -16.80
CA PRO A 49 14.28 4.90 -16.03
C PRO A 49 15.27 3.92 -15.40
N SER A 50 16.54 4.29 -15.35
CA SER A 50 17.55 3.51 -14.62
C SER A 50 17.37 3.60 -13.11
N LEU A 51 16.66 4.61 -12.63
CA LEU A 51 16.44 4.89 -11.22
C LEU A 51 15.07 5.55 -11.01
N VAL A 52 14.31 5.07 -10.01
CA VAL A 52 13.11 5.72 -9.49
C VAL A 52 13.36 6.06 -8.03
N LYS A 53 13.19 7.32 -7.65
CA LYS A 53 13.22 7.77 -6.25
C LYS A 53 11.80 7.87 -5.73
N ILE A 54 11.54 7.31 -4.54
CA ILE A 54 10.26 7.40 -3.83
C ILE A 54 10.47 8.23 -2.58
N GLY A 55 9.84 9.40 -2.53
CA GLY A 55 9.77 10.25 -1.36
C GLY A 55 8.52 9.95 -0.54
N ARG A 56 8.58 10.16 0.77
CA ARG A 56 7.50 9.83 1.71
C ARG A 56 6.54 10.98 1.92
N GLN A 57 5.25 10.73 1.75
CA GLN A 57 4.15 11.45 2.36
C GLN A 57 3.59 10.60 3.52
N ALA A 58 3.55 11.15 4.73
CA ALA A 58 3.18 10.41 5.93
C ALA A 58 1.70 10.05 5.95
N VAL A 59 1.38 8.84 6.39
CA VAL A 59 0.01 8.32 6.48
C VAL A 59 -0.27 7.70 7.84
N SER A 60 -1.53 7.75 8.27
CA SER A 60 -2.06 7.12 9.49
C SER A 60 -2.73 5.79 9.21
N SER A 61 -3.40 5.65 8.05
CA SER A 61 -4.13 4.44 7.67
C SER A 61 -4.21 4.29 6.16
N TYR A 62 -4.66 3.11 5.73
CA TYR A 62 -4.98 2.79 4.35
C TYR A 62 -6.42 2.33 4.26
N ASP A 63 -7.12 2.78 3.23
CA ASP A 63 -8.45 2.30 2.88
C ASP A 63 -8.40 1.46 1.61
N VAL A 64 -9.06 0.29 1.65
CA VAL A 64 -9.29 -0.58 0.50
C VAL A 64 -10.79 -0.60 0.23
N ASP A 65 -11.23 0.10 -0.79
CA ASP A 65 -12.63 0.26 -1.16
C ASP A 65 -13.02 -0.70 -2.29
N PHE A 66 -13.94 -1.60 -2.01
CA PHE A 66 -14.49 -2.57 -2.97
C PHE A 66 -15.79 -2.08 -3.64
N ASN A 67 -16.33 -0.93 -3.25
CA ASN A 67 -17.56 -0.41 -3.84
C ASN A 67 -17.37 -0.02 -5.30
N GLY A 68 -18.38 -0.31 -6.12
CA GLY A 68 -18.30 -0.07 -7.57
C GLY A 68 -17.52 -1.12 -8.35
N TYR A 69 -16.97 -2.14 -7.69
CA TYR A 69 -16.30 -3.27 -8.34
C TYR A 69 -17.12 -4.55 -8.18
N THR A 70 -17.53 -5.15 -9.29
CA THR A 70 -18.24 -6.43 -9.27
C THR A 70 -17.21 -7.56 -9.12
N GLN A 71 -17.30 -8.33 -8.03
CA GLN A 71 -16.36 -9.41 -7.69
C GLN A 71 -17.00 -10.80 -7.84
N VAL A 72 -18.07 -10.93 -8.60
CA VAL A 72 -18.82 -12.18 -8.74
C VAL A 72 -17.92 -13.29 -9.32
N GLY A 73 -17.85 -14.41 -8.62
CA GLY A 73 -17.15 -15.61 -9.07
C GLY A 73 -15.62 -15.52 -9.08
N THR A 74 -15.03 -14.53 -8.39
CA THR A 74 -13.57 -14.37 -8.31
C THR A 74 -13.10 -14.22 -6.86
N ASP A 75 -11.95 -14.79 -6.56
CA ASP A 75 -11.29 -14.56 -5.29
C ASP A 75 -10.70 -13.15 -5.24
N VAL A 76 -10.87 -12.48 -4.09
CA VAL A 76 -10.26 -11.17 -3.81
C VAL A 76 -9.15 -11.35 -2.79
N THR A 77 -7.94 -10.99 -3.17
CA THR A 77 -6.75 -11.14 -2.32
C THR A 77 -6.14 -9.78 -2.00
N VAL A 78 -6.12 -9.45 -0.71
CA VAL A 78 -5.40 -8.30 -0.16
C VAL A 78 -4.05 -8.78 0.36
N SER A 79 -2.99 -8.11 -0.07
CA SER A 79 -1.63 -8.31 0.40
C SER A 79 -1.31 -7.29 1.48
N LEU A 80 -0.88 -7.75 2.63
CA LEU A 80 -0.44 -6.91 3.74
C LEU A 80 1.04 -7.18 4.01
N VAL A 81 1.84 -6.12 4.05
CA VAL A 81 3.23 -6.18 4.49
C VAL A 81 3.35 -5.43 5.80
N VAL A 82 3.83 -6.12 6.83
CA VAL A 82 4.09 -5.51 8.15
C VAL A 82 5.55 -5.76 8.52
N ASN A 83 6.31 -4.69 8.68
CA ASN A 83 7.76 -4.76 8.97
C ASN A 83 8.54 -5.66 8.01
N GLY A 84 8.20 -5.62 6.71
CA GLY A 84 8.84 -6.45 5.68
C GLY A 84 8.34 -7.89 5.59
N VAL A 85 7.48 -8.34 6.50
CA VAL A 85 6.84 -9.66 6.42
C VAL A 85 5.56 -9.56 5.58
N VAL A 86 5.45 -10.38 4.54
CA VAL A 86 4.32 -10.38 3.60
C VAL A 86 3.33 -11.48 3.96
N LYS A 87 2.04 -11.15 3.94
CA LYS A 87 0.94 -12.12 4.01
C LYS A 87 -0.23 -11.69 3.13
N SER A 88 -0.90 -12.67 2.55
CA SER A 88 -2.09 -12.48 1.71
C SER A 88 -3.32 -13.04 2.42
N PHE A 89 -4.40 -12.26 2.36
CA PHE A 89 -5.71 -12.60 2.93
C PHE A 89 -6.72 -12.64 1.80
N THR A 90 -7.42 -13.77 1.64
CA THR A 90 -8.30 -14.01 0.50
C THR A 90 -9.73 -14.21 0.93
N ALA A 91 -10.63 -13.35 0.45
CA ALA A 91 -12.05 -13.62 0.42
C ALA A 91 -12.36 -14.43 -0.84
N THR A 92 -13.03 -15.58 -0.64
CA THR A 92 -13.30 -16.53 -1.73
C THR A 92 -14.44 -16.04 -2.62
N ALA A 93 -14.60 -16.66 -3.78
CA ALA A 93 -15.64 -16.35 -4.77
C ALA A 93 -17.09 -16.43 -4.24
N THR A 94 -17.30 -16.94 -3.04
CA THR A 94 -18.63 -16.98 -2.36
C THR A 94 -19.04 -15.64 -1.79
N GLU A 95 -18.09 -14.76 -1.46
CA GLU A 95 -18.37 -13.40 -1.02
C GLU A 95 -18.55 -12.51 -2.25
N THR A 96 -19.81 -12.18 -2.57
CA THR A 96 -20.14 -11.46 -3.81
C THR A 96 -20.46 -9.98 -3.63
N THR A 97 -20.54 -9.50 -2.39
CA THR A 97 -20.80 -8.08 -2.09
C THR A 97 -19.54 -7.43 -1.51
N ALA A 98 -19.36 -6.14 -1.78
CA ALA A 98 -18.26 -5.35 -1.22
C ALA A 98 -18.20 -5.48 0.32
N THR A 99 -19.36 -5.42 0.99
CA THR A 99 -19.46 -5.54 2.45
C THR A 99 -19.03 -6.91 2.95
N ALA A 100 -19.44 -8.01 2.28
CA ALA A 100 -19.05 -9.36 2.67
C ALA A 100 -17.54 -9.60 2.45
N ILE A 101 -16.98 -9.13 1.34
CA ILE A 101 -15.57 -9.21 1.03
C ILE A 101 -14.76 -8.47 2.11
N ALA A 102 -15.12 -7.22 2.41
CA ALA A 102 -14.44 -6.41 3.41
C ALA A 102 -14.48 -7.08 4.80
N ALA A 103 -15.65 -7.52 5.24
CA ALA A 103 -15.81 -8.20 6.53
C ALA A 103 -14.98 -9.50 6.60
N LYS A 104 -14.95 -10.28 5.52
CA LYS A 104 -14.18 -11.54 5.47
C LYS A 104 -12.66 -11.28 5.58
N ILE A 105 -12.14 -10.30 4.83
CA ILE A 105 -10.72 -9.95 4.87
C ILE A 105 -10.33 -9.46 6.26
N VAL A 106 -11.12 -8.57 6.88
CA VAL A 106 -10.87 -8.08 8.25
C VAL A 106 -10.84 -9.24 9.24
N ALA A 107 -11.84 -10.14 9.21
CA ALA A 107 -11.87 -11.30 10.09
C ALA A 107 -10.64 -12.21 9.94
N LEU A 108 -10.11 -12.37 8.71
CA LEU A 108 -8.88 -13.13 8.46
C LEU A 108 -7.64 -12.42 9.02
N ILE A 109 -7.56 -11.09 8.92
CA ILE A 109 -6.46 -10.29 9.49
C ILE A 109 -6.48 -10.39 11.01
N GLU A 110 -7.64 -10.18 11.64
CA GLU A 110 -7.79 -10.21 13.10
C GLU A 110 -7.51 -11.59 13.70
N ALA A 111 -7.90 -12.67 13.00
CA ALA A 111 -7.62 -14.04 13.41
C ALA A 111 -6.15 -14.44 13.27
N ASP A 112 -5.35 -13.65 12.56
CA ASP A 112 -3.95 -13.96 12.33
C ASP A 112 -3.09 -13.55 13.54
N VAL A 113 -2.46 -14.53 14.18
CA VAL A 113 -1.65 -14.32 15.40
C VAL A 113 -0.40 -13.45 15.19
N ALA A 114 0.08 -13.34 13.96
CA ALA A 114 1.28 -12.56 13.62
C ALA A 114 0.95 -11.15 13.13
N PHE A 115 -0.21 -10.93 12.51
CA PHE A 115 -0.63 -9.67 11.91
C PHE A 115 -1.70 -8.94 12.71
N GLY A 116 -2.69 -9.66 13.28
CA GLY A 116 -3.77 -9.07 14.06
C GLY A 116 -3.31 -8.10 15.15
N PRO A 117 -2.31 -8.44 15.98
CA PRO A 117 -1.81 -7.53 17.01
C PRO A 117 -1.05 -6.29 16.49
N LYS A 118 -0.63 -6.30 15.22
CA LYS A 118 0.23 -5.25 14.62
C LYS A 118 -0.55 -4.21 13.82
N VAL A 119 -1.80 -4.50 13.51
CA VAL A 119 -2.67 -3.59 12.76
C VAL A 119 -4.05 -3.55 13.39
N VAL A 120 -4.69 -2.41 13.29
CA VAL A 120 -6.12 -2.27 13.57
C VAL A 120 -6.83 -2.32 12.23
N ALA A 121 -7.61 -3.36 11.97
CA ALA A 121 -8.40 -3.51 10.77
C ALA A 121 -9.88 -3.35 11.11
N SER A 122 -10.63 -2.64 10.29
CA SER A 122 -12.08 -2.50 10.42
C SER A 122 -12.74 -2.51 9.05
N ALA A 123 -14.01 -2.93 8.98
CA ALA A 123 -14.78 -2.94 7.75
C ALA A 123 -16.09 -2.15 7.93
N THR A 124 -16.32 -1.19 7.03
CA THR A 124 -17.57 -0.41 7.01
C THR A 124 -18.01 -0.23 5.57
N ALA A 125 -19.24 -0.64 5.28
CA ALA A 125 -19.90 -0.42 3.98
C ALA A 125 -19.04 -0.79 2.76
N GLY A 126 -18.29 -1.89 2.83
CA GLY A 126 -17.45 -2.37 1.72
C GLY A 126 -16.07 -1.74 1.64
N VAL A 127 -15.68 -0.93 2.62
CA VAL A 127 -14.33 -0.38 2.76
C VAL A 127 -13.64 -1.04 3.93
N ILE A 128 -12.38 -1.45 3.75
CA ILE A 128 -11.50 -1.86 4.83
C ILE A 128 -10.59 -0.70 5.17
N THR A 129 -10.54 -0.31 6.45
CA THR A 129 -9.52 0.61 6.97
C THR A 129 -8.48 -0.19 7.74
N ILE A 130 -7.21 -0.02 7.39
CA ILE A 130 -6.06 -0.68 8.02
C ILE A 130 -5.11 0.38 8.56
N ALA A 131 -5.00 0.46 9.88
CA ALA A 131 -4.08 1.35 10.56
C ALA A 131 -2.97 0.54 11.27
N PRO A 132 -1.70 0.95 11.20
CA PRO A 132 -0.63 0.33 11.97
C PRO A 132 -0.84 0.57 13.47
N THR A 133 -0.52 -0.40 14.31
CA THR A 133 -0.38 -0.18 15.75
C THR A 133 1.00 0.38 16.06
N ALA A 134 1.08 1.40 16.94
CA ALA A 134 2.32 2.01 17.41
C ALA A 134 3.31 2.34 16.25
N SER A 135 4.50 1.73 16.24
CA SER A 135 5.58 1.98 15.30
C SER A 135 5.65 0.99 14.12
N GLU A 136 4.61 0.20 13.92
CA GLU A 136 4.58 -0.81 12.85
C GLU A 136 4.60 -0.14 11.46
N LYS A 137 5.38 -0.72 10.55
CA LYS A 137 5.51 -0.27 9.16
C LYS A 137 4.61 -1.11 8.29
N VAL A 138 3.60 -0.49 7.68
CA VAL A 138 2.55 -1.19 6.93
C VAL A 138 2.51 -0.74 5.48
N SER A 139 2.29 -1.69 4.58
CA SER A 139 1.91 -1.43 3.19
C SER A 139 0.79 -2.38 2.79
N VAL A 140 -0.16 -1.87 2.02
CA VAL A 140 -1.36 -2.60 1.60
C VAL A 140 -1.43 -2.65 0.08
N GLY A 141 -1.77 -3.81 -0.48
CA GLY A 141 -1.96 -4.00 -1.92
C GLY A 141 -3.12 -4.95 -2.22
N VAL A 142 -3.66 -4.88 -3.42
CA VAL A 142 -4.66 -5.83 -3.93
C VAL A 142 -4.02 -6.64 -5.04
N GLN A 143 -3.86 -7.94 -4.83
CA GLN A 143 -3.20 -8.86 -5.76
C GLN A 143 -4.17 -9.46 -6.78
N SER A 144 -5.39 -9.80 -6.33
CA SER A 144 -6.46 -10.26 -7.20
C SER A 144 -7.78 -9.62 -6.81
N GLY A 145 -8.72 -9.58 -7.74
CA GLY A 145 -9.92 -8.76 -7.62
C GLY A 145 -9.66 -7.31 -8.00
N LYS A 146 -10.63 -6.46 -7.71
CA LYS A 146 -10.55 -5.01 -7.99
C LYS A 146 -10.95 -4.23 -6.75
N ALA A 147 -10.17 -3.23 -6.40
CA ALA A 147 -10.47 -2.27 -5.35
C ALA A 147 -9.71 -0.97 -5.60
N LYS A 148 -10.20 0.12 -5.01
CA LYS A 148 -9.46 1.37 -4.93
C LYS A 148 -8.69 1.38 -3.61
N ILE A 149 -7.38 1.66 -3.66
CA ILE A 149 -6.57 1.89 -2.46
C ILE A 149 -6.35 3.38 -2.33
N SER A 150 -6.63 3.94 -1.17
CA SER A 150 -6.29 5.30 -0.75
C SER A 150 -5.62 5.26 0.62
N ALA A 151 -5.03 6.37 1.02
CA ALA A 151 -4.43 6.50 2.33
C ALA A 151 -4.94 7.77 3.01
N ASP A 152 -5.02 7.74 4.34
CA ASP A 152 -5.31 8.91 5.14
C ASP A 152 -3.98 9.59 5.49
N SER A 153 -3.65 10.63 4.74
CA SER A 153 -2.39 11.33 4.85
C SER A 153 -2.39 12.29 6.03
N THR A 154 -1.33 12.25 6.84
CA THR A 154 -1.16 13.16 8.00
C THR A 154 -0.50 14.49 7.63
N GLU A 155 -0.16 14.67 6.37
CA GLU A 155 0.45 15.88 5.82
C GLU A 155 0.01 16.12 4.37
N THR A 156 0.13 17.36 3.89
CA THR A 156 -0.16 17.65 2.48
C THR A 156 0.98 17.21 1.56
N PRO A 157 0.74 16.97 0.25
CA PRO A 157 1.81 16.71 -0.72
C PRO A 157 2.87 17.82 -0.76
N THR A 158 2.46 19.07 -0.56
CA THR A 158 3.37 20.25 -0.52
C THR A 158 4.29 20.20 0.69
N ASP A 159 3.77 19.82 1.87
CA ASP A 159 4.58 19.69 3.09
C ASP A 159 5.59 18.56 2.94
N ALA A 160 5.16 17.41 2.39
CA ALA A 160 6.02 16.28 2.11
C ALA A 160 7.14 16.66 1.12
N TYR A 161 6.79 17.36 0.03
CA TYR A 161 7.76 17.85 -0.95
C TYR A 161 8.80 18.78 -0.33
N ASN A 162 8.35 19.79 0.42
CA ASN A 162 9.24 20.75 1.08
C ASN A 162 10.20 20.07 2.07
N ALA A 163 9.69 19.10 2.83
CA ALA A 163 10.50 18.32 3.77
C ALA A 163 11.54 17.46 3.07
N ILE A 164 11.24 16.90 1.90
CA ILE A 164 12.18 16.15 1.07
C ILE A 164 13.22 17.10 0.45
N TYR A 165 12.79 18.23 -0.08
CA TYR A 165 13.67 19.23 -0.70
C TYR A 165 14.77 19.72 0.24
N LEU A 166 14.47 19.82 1.54
CA LEU A 166 15.46 20.24 2.55
C LEU A 166 16.59 19.24 2.77
N VAL A 167 16.40 17.96 2.44
CA VAL A 167 17.36 16.88 2.73
C VAL A 167 17.95 16.22 1.48
N ASP A 168 17.29 16.31 0.35
CA ASP A 168 17.75 15.76 -0.94
C ASP A 168 17.33 16.70 -2.07
N GLN A 169 18.31 17.28 -2.76
CA GLN A 169 18.10 18.18 -3.90
C GLN A 169 18.53 17.56 -5.25
N ASP A 170 19.03 16.31 -5.23
CA ASP A 170 19.63 15.65 -6.39
C ASP A 170 18.62 15.18 -7.45
N PHE A 171 17.33 15.44 -7.26
CA PHE A 171 16.30 15.03 -8.21
C PHE A 171 15.90 16.10 -9.23
N PHE A 172 16.54 17.28 -9.19
CA PHE A 172 16.29 18.38 -10.12
C PHE A 172 17.21 18.39 -11.36
N TYR A 173 18.17 17.46 -11.45
CA TYR A 173 19.18 17.40 -12.51
C TYR A 173 19.04 16.16 -13.40
#